data_e61a27773326a03821050315d63cf967
#
_entry.id   e61a27773326a03821050315d63cf967
#
_cell.length_a   1.000
_cell.length_b   1.000
_cell.length_c   1.000
_cell.angle_alpha   90.00
_cell.angle_beta   90.00
_cell.angle_gamma   90.00
#
_symmetry.space_group_name_H-M   'P 1'
#
loop_
_entity.id
_entity.type
_entity.pdbx_description
1 polymer ?
#
loop_
_entity_poly.entity_id
_entity_poly.type
_entity_poly.pdbx_seq_one_letter_code
_entity_poly.pdbx_strand_id
1 'polypeptide(L)'
;NVMLSIISLSVFPFLILATKYFQRAMKSAFEDERSAISKLNTFVQEHISGMKIVQIFNQELQELDNFRKTNATFKSATIKAIWHFSIFLPVIEIMSAIALGAMVWYGGMDMLSEGGVTLGLMMAFILLINMLFRPVRHLADRINVLQRGIVASNRVFKVLDTEEYVNSDVDLMIHEVQ
;
A
#
# COMPACT_ATOMS: atom_id res chain seq x y z
N ASN A 1 -3.92 -12.49 -33.96
CA ASN A 1 -5.11 -13.35 -33.77
C ASN A 1 -6.01 -12.72 -32.70
N VAL A 2 -7.19 -12.25 -33.14
CA VAL A 2 -8.16 -11.52 -32.28
C VAL A 2 -8.65 -12.40 -31.14
N MET A 3 -8.83 -13.68 -31.38
CA MET A 3 -9.37 -14.61 -30.38
C MET A 3 -8.40 -14.84 -29.22
N LEU A 4 -7.11 -15.01 -29.51
CA LEU A 4 -6.06 -15.09 -28.46
C LEU A 4 -5.98 -13.80 -27.64
N SER A 5 -6.17 -12.65 -28.29
CA SER A 5 -6.19 -11.35 -27.59
C SER A 5 -7.40 -11.24 -26.65
N ILE A 6 -8.58 -11.66 -27.09
CA ILE A 6 -9.80 -11.64 -26.27
C ILE A 6 -9.63 -12.57 -25.05
N ILE A 7 -9.12 -13.78 -25.26
CA ILE A 7 -8.89 -14.75 -24.18
C ILE A 7 -7.88 -14.18 -23.16
N SER A 8 -6.77 -13.64 -23.63
CA SER A 8 -5.74 -13.05 -22.77
C SER A 8 -6.26 -11.84 -21.98
N LEU A 9 -7.12 -11.01 -22.59
CA LEU A 9 -7.67 -9.81 -21.97
C LEU A 9 -8.90 -10.11 -21.08
N SER A 10 -9.57 -11.26 -21.24
CA SER A 10 -10.76 -11.61 -20.45
C SER A 10 -10.49 -11.73 -18.95
N VAL A 11 -9.25 -12.03 -18.56
CA VAL A 11 -8.84 -12.10 -17.16
C VAL A 11 -8.64 -10.70 -16.53
N PHE A 12 -8.45 -9.66 -17.33
CA PHE A 12 -8.17 -8.29 -16.87
C PHE A 12 -9.28 -7.67 -16.01
N PRO A 13 -10.57 -7.77 -16.37
CA PRO A 13 -11.66 -7.27 -15.52
C PRO A 13 -11.63 -7.87 -14.11
N PHE A 14 -11.40 -9.18 -14.03
CA PHE A 14 -11.30 -9.90 -12.75
C PHE A 14 -10.07 -9.44 -11.96
N LEU A 15 -8.95 -9.23 -12.63
CA LEU A 15 -7.73 -8.71 -12.03
C LEU A 15 -7.95 -7.31 -11.44
N ILE A 16 -8.64 -6.42 -12.18
CA ILE A 16 -8.94 -5.06 -11.70
C ILE A 16 -9.85 -5.11 -10.46
N LEU A 17 -10.86 -5.97 -10.45
CA LEU A 17 -11.77 -6.15 -9.31
C LEU A 17 -11.01 -6.69 -8.09
N ALA A 18 -10.20 -7.73 -8.27
CA ALA A 18 -9.36 -8.29 -7.23
C ALA A 18 -8.40 -7.22 -6.66
N THR A 19 -7.71 -6.49 -7.53
CA THR A 19 -6.78 -5.42 -7.14
C THR A 19 -7.48 -4.34 -6.32
N LYS A 20 -8.66 -3.86 -6.74
CA LYS A 20 -9.44 -2.87 -5.98
C LYS A 20 -9.88 -3.39 -4.61
N TYR A 21 -10.30 -4.63 -4.52
CA TYR A 21 -10.69 -5.26 -3.27
C TYR A 21 -9.52 -5.34 -2.29
N PHE A 22 -8.39 -5.90 -2.76
CA PHE A 22 -7.20 -6.02 -1.92
C PHE A 22 -6.58 -4.67 -1.53
N GLN A 23 -6.59 -3.68 -2.43
CA GLN A 23 -6.11 -2.33 -2.10
C GLN A 23 -6.90 -1.70 -0.94
N ARG A 24 -8.21 -1.84 -0.93
CA ARG A 24 -9.04 -1.33 0.18
C ARG A 24 -8.75 -2.05 1.49
N ALA A 25 -8.67 -3.38 1.45
CA ALA A 25 -8.38 -4.20 2.62
C ALA A 25 -6.98 -3.92 3.19
N MET A 26 -5.97 -3.82 2.33
CA MET A 26 -4.60 -3.47 2.72
C MET A 26 -4.52 -2.07 3.30
N LYS A 27 -5.18 -1.07 2.68
CA LYS A 27 -5.17 0.31 3.18
C LYS A 27 -5.69 0.37 4.61
N SER A 28 -6.87 -0.22 4.88
CA SER A 28 -7.44 -0.27 6.23
C SER A 28 -6.52 -0.98 7.23
N ALA A 29 -5.94 -2.13 6.84
CA ALA A 29 -5.05 -2.88 7.72
C ALA A 29 -3.74 -2.13 8.05
N PHE A 30 -3.16 -1.41 7.08
CA PHE A 30 -1.98 -0.56 7.32
C PHE A 30 -2.30 0.69 8.14
N GLU A 31 -3.50 1.25 8.03
CA GLU A 31 -3.95 2.36 8.89
C GLU A 31 -4.12 1.89 10.34
N ASP A 32 -4.70 0.70 10.56
CA ASP A 32 -4.81 0.07 11.88
C ASP A 32 -3.43 -0.20 12.49
N GLU A 33 -2.50 -0.76 11.71
CA GLU A 33 -1.12 -1.01 12.13
C GLU A 33 -0.39 0.28 12.51
N ARG A 34 -0.52 1.33 11.67
CA ARG A 34 0.09 2.64 11.94
C ARG A 34 -0.46 3.28 13.21
N SER A 35 -1.74 3.15 13.46
CA SER A 35 -2.37 3.62 14.70
C SER A 35 -1.86 2.84 15.92
N ALA A 36 -1.76 1.52 15.80
CA ALA A 36 -1.28 0.66 16.88
C ALA A 36 0.20 0.90 17.23
N ILE A 37 1.08 1.07 16.22
CA ILE A 37 2.49 1.40 16.48
C ILE A 37 2.65 2.80 17.08
N SER A 38 1.83 3.77 16.67
CA SER A 38 1.85 5.11 17.27
C SER A 38 1.49 5.04 18.76
N LYS A 39 0.44 4.30 19.12
CA LYS A 39 0.06 4.09 20.53
C LYS A 39 1.15 3.40 21.34
N LEU A 40 1.79 2.38 20.76
CA LEU A 40 2.90 1.68 21.42
C LEU A 40 4.09 2.61 21.66
N ASN A 41 4.46 3.42 20.66
CA ASN A 41 5.57 4.36 20.78
C ASN A 41 5.27 5.45 21.84
N THR A 42 4.04 5.98 21.86
CA THR A 42 3.62 6.95 22.89
C THR A 42 3.71 6.30 24.28
N PHE A 43 3.19 5.08 24.44
CA PHE A 43 3.27 4.35 25.69
C PHE A 43 4.72 4.20 26.17
N VAL A 44 5.61 3.74 25.29
CA VAL A 44 7.02 3.55 25.61
C VAL A 44 7.70 4.88 25.99
N GLN A 45 7.43 5.95 25.23
CA GLN A 45 8.02 7.28 25.50
C GLN A 45 7.55 7.84 26.85
N GLU A 46 6.26 7.74 27.15
CA GLU A 46 5.69 8.19 28.43
C GLU A 46 6.28 7.42 29.61
N HIS A 47 6.42 6.10 29.48
CA HIS A 47 6.93 5.25 30.57
C HIS A 47 8.45 5.38 30.75
N ILE A 48 9.21 5.58 29.69
CA ILE A 48 10.65 5.89 29.84
C ILE A 48 10.85 7.22 30.59
N SER A 49 10.07 8.24 30.22
CA SER A 49 10.14 9.55 30.87
C SER A 49 9.57 9.55 32.29
N GLY A 50 8.50 8.76 32.52
CA GLY A 50 7.79 8.67 33.79
C GLY A 50 8.17 7.50 34.67
N MET A 51 9.21 6.72 34.37
CA MET A 51 9.57 5.50 35.10
C MET A 51 9.73 5.71 36.61
N LYS A 52 10.30 6.85 37.00
CA LYS A 52 10.47 7.21 38.42
C LYS A 52 9.11 7.30 39.13
N ILE A 53 8.06 7.78 38.47
CA ILE A 53 6.72 7.89 39.03
C ILE A 53 6.12 6.49 39.21
N VAL A 54 6.24 5.64 38.18
CA VAL A 54 5.76 4.25 38.23
C VAL A 54 6.38 3.49 39.41
N GLN A 55 7.70 3.66 39.64
CA GLN A 55 8.42 3.05 40.75
C GLN A 55 8.00 3.60 42.13
N ILE A 56 7.80 4.92 42.26
CA ILE A 56 7.37 5.53 43.52
C ILE A 56 5.99 4.99 43.94
N PHE A 57 5.09 4.77 42.97
CA PHE A 57 3.76 4.24 43.22
C PHE A 57 3.66 2.70 43.19
N ASN A 58 4.79 2.00 43.00
CA ASN A 58 4.87 0.53 42.94
C ASN A 58 3.88 -0.09 41.94
N GLN A 59 3.78 0.52 40.74
CA GLN A 59 2.80 0.14 39.68
C GLN A 59 3.45 -0.62 38.52
N GLU A 60 4.67 -1.16 38.68
CA GLU A 60 5.42 -1.81 37.59
C GLU A 60 4.68 -3.00 37.00
N LEU A 61 4.03 -3.82 37.82
CA LEU A 61 3.28 -4.99 37.35
C LEU A 61 2.06 -4.59 36.54
N GLN A 62 1.34 -3.55 36.97
CA GLN A 62 0.17 -3.04 36.27
C GLN A 62 0.57 -2.43 34.92
N GLU A 63 1.65 -1.64 34.88
CA GLU A 63 2.13 -1.03 33.66
C GLU A 63 2.74 -2.06 32.69
N LEU A 64 3.32 -3.13 33.21
CA LEU A 64 3.75 -4.27 32.39
C LEU A 64 2.56 -4.97 31.72
N ASP A 65 1.44 -5.11 32.42
CA ASP A 65 0.21 -5.68 31.84
C ASP A 65 -0.39 -4.77 30.78
N ASN A 66 -0.42 -3.47 31.01
CA ASN A 66 -0.86 -2.45 30.03
C ASN A 66 0.04 -2.47 28.79
N PHE A 67 1.36 -2.56 28.96
CA PHE A 67 2.30 -2.73 27.85
C PHE A 67 2.00 -3.98 27.03
N ARG A 68 1.80 -5.12 27.71
CA ARG A 68 1.50 -6.39 27.04
C ARG A 68 0.21 -6.30 26.20
N LYS A 69 -0.83 -5.63 26.70
CA LYS A 69 -2.09 -5.42 25.98
C LYS A 69 -1.86 -4.53 24.74
N THR A 70 -1.13 -3.43 24.90
CA THR A 70 -0.81 -2.52 23.81
C THR A 70 0.03 -3.20 22.74
N ASN A 71 1.04 -3.96 23.15
CA ASN A 71 1.90 -4.75 22.25
C ASN A 71 1.12 -5.87 21.54
N ALA A 72 0.19 -6.54 22.24
CA ALA A 72 -0.69 -7.55 21.62
C ALA A 72 -1.59 -6.94 20.54
N THR A 73 -2.09 -5.72 20.76
CA THR A 73 -2.87 -4.97 19.76
C THR A 73 -2.03 -4.64 18.53
N PHE A 74 -0.82 -4.13 18.73
CA PHE A 74 0.12 -3.87 17.65
C PHE A 74 0.46 -5.17 16.88
N LYS A 75 0.81 -6.25 17.58
CA LYS A 75 1.08 -7.55 16.97
C LYS A 75 -0.08 -8.03 16.09
N SER A 76 -1.31 -7.95 16.58
CA SER A 76 -2.49 -8.40 15.83
C SER A 76 -2.74 -7.54 14.58
N ALA A 77 -2.57 -6.23 14.67
CA ALA A 77 -2.70 -5.31 13.55
C ALA A 77 -1.63 -5.59 12.48
N THR A 78 -0.37 -5.77 12.90
CA THR A 78 0.74 -6.11 11.99
C THR A 78 0.52 -7.44 11.29
N ILE A 79 0.11 -8.49 12.02
CA ILE A 79 -0.19 -9.79 11.41
C ILE A 79 -1.32 -9.66 10.37
N LYS A 80 -2.38 -8.90 10.68
CA LYS A 80 -3.49 -8.65 9.76
C LYS A 80 -3.02 -7.92 8.49
N ALA A 81 -2.18 -6.90 8.62
CA ALA A 81 -1.61 -6.16 7.49
C ALA A 81 -0.75 -7.08 6.60
N ILE A 82 0.15 -7.85 7.20
CA ILE A 82 1.00 -8.81 6.49
C ILE A 82 0.14 -9.88 5.80
N TRP A 83 -0.91 -10.40 6.44
CA TRP A 83 -1.79 -11.41 5.87
C TRP A 83 -2.46 -10.92 4.57
N HIS A 84 -3.05 -9.71 4.59
CA HIS A 84 -3.67 -9.15 3.38
C HIS A 84 -2.65 -8.92 2.25
N PHE A 85 -1.45 -8.47 2.59
CA PHE A 85 -0.37 -8.29 1.61
C PHE A 85 0.11 -9.63 1.04
N SER A 86 0.28 -10.64 1.88
CA SER A 86 0.80 -11.96 1.49
C SER A 86 -0.15 -12.73 0.59
N ILE A 87 -1.48 -12.55 0.73
CA ILE A 87 -2.46 -13.20 -0.14
C ILE A 87 -2.55 -12.52 -1.51
N PHE A 88 -2.29 -11.22 -1.57
CA PHE A 88 -2.42 -10.46 -2.82
C PHE A 88 -1.52 -11.00 -3.95
N LEU A 89 -0.25 -11.29 -3.64
CA LEU A 89 0.70 -11.80 -4.64
C LEU A 89 0.29 -13.15 -5.24
N PRO A 90 -0.04 -14.19 -4.44
CA PRO A 90 -0.55 -15.45 -4.98
C PRO A 90 -1.82 -15.31 -5.83
N VAL A 91 -2.72 -14.41 -5.47
CA VAL A 91 -3.94 -14.18 -6.28
C VAL A 91 -3.58 -13.67 -7.66
N ILE A 92 -2.67 -12.69 -7.78
CA ILE A 92 -2.20 -12.21 -9.08
C ILE A 92 -1.51 -13.32 -9.87
N GLU A 93 -0.69 -14.14 -9.20
CA GLU A 93 0.02 -15.25 -9.82
C GLU A 93 -0.93 -16.29 -10.39
N ILE A 94 -1.95 -16.69 -9.61
CA ILE A 94 -2.99 -17.63 -10.04
C ILE A 94 -3.77 -17.05 -11.24
N MET A 95 -4.13 -15.78 -11.21
CA MET A 95 -4.82 -15.14 -12.33
C MET A 95 -3.95 -15.09 -13.59
N SER A 96 -2.65 -14.82 -13.43
CA SER A 96 -1.67 -14.89 -14.54
C SER A 96 -1.56 -16.31 -15.11
N ALA A 97 -1.52 -17.31 -14.23
CA ALA A 97 -1.45 -18.72 -14.64
C ALA A 97 -2.73 -19.16 -15.37
N ILE A 98 -3.91 -18.71 -14.92
CA ILE A 98 -5.18 -18.98 -15.61
C ILE A 98 -5.19 -18.35 -17.01
N ALA A 99 -4.75 -17.08 -17.14
CA ALA A 99 -4.66 -16.43 -18.44
C ALA A 99 -3.72 -17.16 -19.38
N LEU A 100 -2.55 -17.57 -18.89
CA LEU A 100 -1.57 -18.33 -19.64
C LEU A 100 -2.11 -19.71 -20.05
N GLY A 101 -2.72 -20.44 -19.10
CA GLY A 101 -3.30 -21.76 -19.34
C GLY A 101 -4.43 -21.72 -20.36
N ALA A 102 -5.34 -20.77 -20.27
CA ALA A 102 -6.42 -20.58 -21.21
C ALA A 102 -5.90 -20.25 -22.63
N MET A 103 -4.87 -19.42 -22.72
CA MET A 103 -4.24 -19.06 -23.99
C MET A 103 -3.52 -20.25 -24.63
N VAL A 104 -2.75 -21.03 -23.85
CA VAL A 104 -2.04 -22.23 -24.32
C VAL A 104 -3.04 -23.31 -24.74
N TRP A 105 -4.10 -23.51 -23.95
CA TRP A 105 -5.16 -24.45 -24.26
C TRP A 105 -5.83 -24.14 -25.61
N TYR A 106 -6.32 -22.89 -25.75
CA TYR A 106 -7.01 -22.49 -26.98
C TYR A 106 -6.06 -22.45 -28.18
N GLY A 107 -4.87 -21.83 -28.01
CA GLY A 107 -3.89 -21.72 -29.09
C GLY A 107 -3.37 -23.07 -29.55
N GLY A 108 -3.20 -24.04 -28.62
CA GLY A 108 -2.82 -25.43 -28.93
C GLY A 108 -3.89 -26.16 -29.72
N MET A 109 -5.17 -26.02 -29.34
CA MET A 109 -6.28 -26.61 -30.09
C MET A 109 -6.40 -26.01 -31.50
N ASP A 110 -6.29 -24.68 -31.65
CA ASP A 110 -6.36 -23.99 -32.93
C ASP A 110 -5.19 -24.39 -33.85
N MET A 111 -4.00 -24.58 -33.28
CA MET A 111 -2.83 -25.07 -34.02
C MET A 111 -3.02 -26.49 -34.55
N LEU A 112 -3.67 -27.38 -33.78
CA LEU A 112 -3.96 -28.76 -34.18
C LEU A 112 -5.05 -28.84 -35.25
N SER A 113 -5.98 -27.87 -35.29
CA SER A 113 -7.08 -27.81 -36.24
C SER A 113 -6.75 -26.99 -37.51
N GLU A 114 -5.47 -26.71 -37.79
CA GLU A 114 -5.03 -25.87 -38.90
C GLU A 114 -5.63 -24.45 -38.89
N GLY A 115 -6.01 -23.97 -37.70
CA GLY A 115 -6.72 -22.68 -37.49
C GLY A 115 -5.84 -21.42 -37.62
N GLY A 116 -4.58 -21.54 -38.05
CA GLY A 116 -3.70 -20.40 -38.36
C GLY A 116 -2.92 -19.85 -37.16
N VAL A 117 -3.02 -20.42 -35.97
CA VAL A 117 -2.12 -20.13 -34.84
C VAL A 117 -0.81 -20.88 -35.06
N THR A 118 0.30 -20.14 -35.10
CA THR A 118 1.64 -20.70 -35.22
C THR A 118 2.32 -20.78 -33.86
N LEU A 119 3.34 -21.65 -33.72
CA LEU A 119 4.14 -21.75 -32.50
C LEU A 119 4.79 -20.41 -32.14
N GLY A 120 5.29 -19.66 -33.16
CA GLY A 120 5.86 -18.32 -32.94
C GLY A 120 4.84 -17.32 -32.39
N LEU A 121 3.59 -17.37 -32.85
CA LEU A 121 2.52 -16.54 -32.33
C LEU A 121 2.19 -16.88 -30.88
N MET A 122 2.12 -18.16 -30.52
CA MET A 122 1.95 -18.61 -29.14
C MET A 122 3.05 -18.09 -28.22
N MET A 123 4.31 -18.23 -28.62
CA MET A 123 5.45 -17.71 -27.86
C MET A 123 5.39 -16.19 -27.67
N ALA A 124 5.00 -15.46 -28.72
CA ALA A 124 4.80 -14.01 -28.62
C ALA A 124 3.71 -13.64 -27.59
N PHE A 125 2.58 -14.35 -27.58
CA PHE A 125 1.50 -14.12 -26.61
C PHE A 125 1.90 -14.48 -25.18
N ILE A 126 2.69 -15.54 -24.96
CA ILE A 126 3.24 -15.91 -23.65
C ILE A 126 4.09 -14.75 -23.10
N LEU A 127 4.97 -14.16 -23.93
CA LEU A 127 5.79 -13.04 -23.54
C LEU A 127 4.93 -11.78 -23.26
N LEU A 128 3.93 -11.50 -24.09
CA LEU A 128 3.04 -10.37 -23.94
C LEU A 128 2.19 -10.48 -22.65
N ILE A 129 1.68 -11.66 -22.31
CA ILE A 129 0.95 -11.87 -21.05
C ILE A 129 1.86 -11.55 -19.87
N ASN A 130 3.08 -12.08 -19.82
CA ASN A 130 4.02 -11.77 -18.76
C ASN A 130 4.35 -10.28 -18.67
N MET A 131 4.55 -9.61 -19.82
CA MET A 131 4.77 -8.17 -19.89
C MET A 131 3.57 -7.36 -19.39
N LEU A 132 2.35 -7.84 -19.62
CA LEU A 132 1.12 -7.19 -19.25
C LEU A 132 0.84 -7.29 -17.73
N PHE A 133 1.17 -8.41 -17.09
CA PHE A 133 1.00 -8.60 -15.65
C PHE A 133 2.09 -7.92 -14.81
N ARG A 134 3.25 -7.62 -15.39
CA ARG A 134 4.37 -7.00 -14.69
C ARG A 134 4.05 -5.64 -14.05
N PRO A 135 3.41 -4.67 -14.75
CA PRO A 135 2.99 -3.41 -14.14
C PRO A 135 2.00 -3.58 -12.99
N VAL A 136 1.11 -4.59 -13.07
CA VAL A 136 0.10 -4.83 -12.04
C VAL A 136 0.74 -5.26 -10.72
N ARG A 137 1.78 -6.08 -10.76
CA ARG A 137 2.56 -6.48 -9.57
C ARG A 137 3.19 -5.29 -8.85
N HIS A 138 3.59 -4.26 -9.58
CA HIS A 138 4.22 -3.06 -9.04
C HIS A 138 3.24 -1.90 -8.79
N LEU A 139 1.95 -2.08 -9.11
CA LEU A 139 0.98 -1.00 -9.03
C LEU A 139 0.79 -0.49 -7.59
N ALA A 140 0.79 -1.39 -6.61
CA ALA A 140 0.64 -1.02 -5.20
C ALA A 140 1.76 -0.08 -4.73
N ASP A 141 3.01 -0.39 -5.09
CA ASP A 141 4.17 0.43 -4.74
C ASP A 141 4.14 1.80 -5.44
N ARG A 142 3.74 1.82 -6.72
CA ARG A 142 3.67 3.06 -7.50
C ARG A 142 2.58 4.00 -7.03
N ILE A 143 1.43 3.49 -6.60
CA ILE A 143 0.34 4.32 -6.04
C ILE A 143 0.80 4.98 -4.74
N ASN A 144 1.52 4.28 -3.86
CA ASN A 144 2.06 4.84 -2.63
C ASN A 144 3.07 5.96 -2.91
N VAL A 145 3.92 5.81 -3.91
CA VAL A 145 4.87 6.87 -4.33
C VAL A 145 4.14 8.10 -4.85
N LEU A 146 3.14 7.90 -5.71
CA LEU A 146 2.30 8.99 -6.23
C LEU A 146 1.57 9.75 -5.12
N GLN A 147 0.97 9.04 -4.16
CA GLN A 147 0.29 9.67 -3.03
C GLN A 147 1.24 10.51 -2.18
N ARG A 148 2.45 10.02 -1.90
CA ARG A 148 3.48 10.82 -1.19
C ARG A 148 3.89 12.05 -1.99
N GLY A 149 4.03 11.93 -3.32
CA GLY A 149 4.31 13.05 -4.20
C GLY A 149 3.22 14.11 -4.17
N ILE A 150 1.95 13.72 -4.27
CA ILE A 150 0.80 14.63 -4.19
C ILE A 150 0.75 15.35 -2.84
N VAL A 151 0.94 14.63 -1.73
CA VAL A 151 0.96 15.23 -0.39
C VAL A 151 2.13 16.20 -0.23
N ALA A 152 3.31 15.87 -0.73
CA ALA A 152 4.47 16.76 -0.71
C ALA A 152 4.22 18.02 -1.55
N SER A 153 3.68 17.88 -2.76
CA SER A 153 3.31 19.00 -3.62
C SER A 153 2.29 19.91 -2.95
N ASN A 154 1.24 19.36 -2.36
CA ASN A 154 0.23 20.14 -1.65
C ASN A 154 0.81 20.93 -0.47
N ARG A 155 1.81 20.39 0.24
CA ARG A 155 2.52 21.12 1.32
C ARG A 155 3.32 22.29 0.77
N VAL A 156 4.03 22.09 -0.35
CA VAL A 156 4.80 23.16 -1.00
C VAL A 156 3.87 24.28 -1.49
N PHE A 157 2.80 23.94 -2.19
CA PHE A 157 1.82 24.93 -2.65
C PHE A 157 1.14 25.65 -1.50
N LYS A 158 0.82 24.94 -0.41
CA LYS A 158 0.25 25.58 0.78
C LYS A 158 1.20 26.63 1.38
N VAL A 159 2.50 26.38 1.40
CA VAL A 159 3.50 27.38 1.88
C VAL A 159 3.59 28.56 0.93
N LEU A 160 3.54 28.32 -0.40
CA LEU A 160 3.57 29.38 -1.40
C LEU A 160 2.30 30.26 -1.37
N ASP A 161 1.14 29.66 -1.07
CA ASP A 161 -0.15 30.32 -1.00
C ASP A 161 -0.41 30.99 0.37
N THR A 162 0.48 30.77 1.36
CA THR A 162 0.32 31.39 2.68
C THR A 162 0.93 32.78 2.66
N GLU A 163 0.09 33.80 2.64
CA GLU A 163 0.46 35.22 2.79
C GLU A 163 0.60 35.55 4.29
N GLU A 164 1.62 35.03 4.95
CA GLU A 164 1.96 35.50 6.31
C GLU A 164 2.89 36.70 6.22
N TYR A 165 2.34 37.90 6.39
CA TYR A 165 3.13 39.09 6.63
C TYR A 165 3.48 39.13 8.12
N VAL A 166 4.76 39.06 8.44
CA VAL A 166 5.24 39.42 9.77
C VAL A 166 5.09 40.92 9.89
N ASN A 167 3.98 41.41 10.46
CA ASN A 167 3.88 42.81 10.89
C ASN A 167 4.93 43.00 11.97
N SER A 168 6.03 43.60 11.62
CA SER A 168 6.98 44.10 12.61
C SER A 168 6.36 45.37 13.23
N ASP A 169 5.74 45.25 14.39
CA ASP A 169 5.33 46.38 15.25
C ASP A 169 6.53 47.14 15.80
N VAL A 170 7.67 47.06 15.13
CA VAL A 170 8.90 47.80 15.50
C VAL A 170 8.77 49.30 15.31
N ASP A 171 7.86 49.76 14.44
CA ASP A 171 7.67 51.20 14.21
C ASP A 171 6.92 51.92 15.33
N LEU A 172 6.25 51.19 16.25
CA LEU A 172 5.55 51.83 17.37
C LEU A 172 6.45 52.14 18.56
N MET A 173 7.59 51.49 18.71
CA MET A 173 8.51 51.76 19.85
C MET A 173 9.48 52.91 19.62
N ILE A 174 9.63 53.41 18.40
CA ILE A 174 10.55 54.54 18.10
C ILE A 174 9.92 55.87 18.42
N HIS A 175 8.60 55.98 18.50
CA HIS A 175 7.89 57.23 18.79
C HIS A 175 7.68 57.53 20.28
N GLU A 176 7.99 56.59 21.19
CA GLU A 176 7.88 56.83 22.66
C GLU A 176 9.19 57.28 23.34
N VAL A 177 10.27 57.45 22.60
CA VAL A 177 11.61 57.82 23.16
C VAL A 177 12.06 59.20 22.69
N GLN A 178 11.19 60.06 22.17
CA GLN A 178 11.42 61.46 21.96
C GLN A 178 10.46 62.27 22.86
#